data_1dbcbbc04ecbdba7fa5a22cd7e221d99
#
_entry.id   1dbcbbc04ecbdba7fa5a22cd7e221d99
#
_cell.length_a   1.000
_cell.length_b   1.000
_cell.length_c   1.000
_cell.angle_alpha   90.00
_cell.angle_beta   90.00
_cell.angle_gamma   90.00
#
_symmetry.space_group_name_H-M   'P 1'
#
loop_
_entity.id
_entity.type
_entity.pdbx_description
1 polymer ?
#
loop_
_entity_poly.entity_id
_entity_poly.type
_entity_poly.pdbx_seq_one_letter_code
_entity_poly.pdbx_strand_id
1 'polypeptide(L)'
;MATFTATANSSSTIGYAQYGSTTWNKGTTNGACQGAYQGTTASKSRVGVMVFSGAGAALRGKVITQITLKITCSAAGSASTSKKLSFRRANYQTLQTGIAGSAQVGAVLDTLTGKFYDNTATHTLNSSTNTALFEAMKAYFAEGNSALVLYNGETSGSSSYSSNYARVTTCVLTVTYMDATVWYRDGGTWKQCTVWYRNGGAWVQVVPYYRNGGTWIRV
;
A
#
# COMPACT_ATOMS: atom_id res chain seq x y z
N MET A 1 2.95 8.45 20.61
CA MET A 1 2.74 7.96 19.24
C MET A 1 3.95 8.34 18.41
N ALA A 2 4.43 7.46 17.57
CA ALA A 2 5.54 7.69 16.64
C ALA A 2 5.00 7.82 15.22
N THR A 3 5.83 8.36 14.31
CA THR A 3 5.46 8.54 12.91
C THR A 3 6.56 8.01 12.01
N PHE A 4 6.19 7.27 10.99
CA PHE A 4 7.05 6.86 9.88
C PHE A 4 6.59 7.58 8.62
N THR A 5 7.54 8.08 7.81
CA THR A 5 7.24 8.70 6.52
C THR A 5 8.18 8.17 5.45
N ALA A 6 7.63 7.80 4.29
CA ALA A 6 8.38 7.41 3.11
C ALA A 6 7.72 7.94 1.84
N THR A 7 8.53 8.19 0.82
CA THR A 7 8.07 8.71 -0.47
C THR A 7 8.39 7.73 -1.59
N ALA A 8 7.38 7.41 -2.37
CA ALA A 8 7.51 6.67 -3.62
C ALA A 8 7.42 7.67 -4.78
N ASN A 9 8.55 8.05 -5.40
CA ASN A 9 8.59 9.07 -6.46
C ASN A 9 9.78 8.96 -7.42
N SER A 10 10.65 7.99 -7.24
CA SER A 10 11.86 7.86 -8.08
C SER A 10 11.76 6.69 -9.03
N SER A 11 12.68 6.61 -9.97
CA SER A 11 12.77 5.50 -10.93
C SER A 11 12.93 4.12 -10.28
N SER A 12 13.39 4.07 -9.04
CA SER A 12 13.56 2.82 -8.28
C SER A 12 12.40 2.47 -7.37
N THR A 13 11.49 3.42 -7.10
CA THR A 13 10.42 3.23 -6.11
C THR A 13 9.02 3.34 -6.68
N ILE A 14 8.86 3.81 -7.92
CA ILE A 14 7.58 3.90 -8.60
C ILE A 14 7.70 3.46 -10.06
N GLY A 15 6.69 2.78 -10.55
CA GLY A 15 6.65 2.36 -11.96
C GLY A 15 5.38 1.63 -12.33
N TYR A 16 5.27 1.27 -13.60
CA TYR A 16 4.17 0.44 -14.10
C TYR A 16 4.64 -0.52 -15.20
N ALA A 17 3.87 -1.60 -15.38
CA ALA A 17 3.93 -2.46 -16.55
C ALA A 17 2.54 -2.63 -17.16
N GLN A 18 2.44 -3.07 -18.39
CA GLN A 18 1.20 -3.64 -18.90
C GLN A 18 0.94 -4.98 -18.20
N TYR A 19 -0.33 -5.36 -18.03
CA TYR A 19 -0.71 -6.53 -17.24
C TYR A 19 0.05 -7.81 -17.59
N GLY A 20 0.20 -8.12 -18.88
CA GLY A 20 0.93 -9.29 -19.36
C GLY A 20 2.37 -9.03 -19.78
N SER A 21 2.91 -7.81 -19.64
CA SER A 21 4.25 -7.45 -20.08
C SER A 21 5.27 -7.61 -18.97
N THR A 22 6.48 -8.02 -19.33
CA THR A 22 7.65 -8.04 -18.45
C THR A 22 8.45 -6.75 -18.48
N THR A 23 8.09 -5.80 -19.36
CA THR A 23 8.76 -4.51 -19.47
C THR A 23 8.16 -3.51 -18.51
N TRP A 24 8.97 -3.05 -17.56
CA TRP A 24 8.58 -2.06 -16.55
C TRP A 24 9.05 -0.66 -16.94
N ASN A 25 8.10 0.26 -16.93
CA ASN A 25 8.37 1.70 -17.09
C ASN A 25 8.53 2.32 -15.72
N LYS A 26 9.68 2.94 -15.47
CA LYS A 26 10.06 3.51 -14.17
C LYS A 26 10.17 5.02 -14.25
N GLY A 27 10.07 5.68 -13.11
CA GLY A 27 10.33 7.08 -12.94
C GLY A 27 9.08 7.95 -12.80
N THR A 28 9.31 9.20 -12.42
CA THR A 28 8.26 10.16 -12.08
C THR A 28 7.36 10.51 -13.26
N THR A 29 7.92 10.61 -14.48
CA THR A 29 7.16 10.91 -15.70
C THR A 29 6.23 9.76 -16.10
N ASN A 30 6.59 8.52 -15.78
CA ASN A 30 5.80 7.33 -16.08
C ASN A 30 4.87 6.95 -14.92
N GLY A 31 5.23 7.28 -13.68
CA GLY A 31 4.43 7.05 -12.49
C GLY A 31 4.04 5.58 -12.25
N ALA A 32 3.17 5.37 -11.27
CA ALA A 32 2.42 4.13 -11.08
C ALA A 32 1.04 4.29 -11.70
N CYS A 33 0.71 3.46 -12.68
CA CYS A 33 -0.54 3.58 -13.44
C CYS A 33 -1.46 2.40 -13.14
N GLN A 34 -2.76 2.66 -13.11
CA GLN A 34 -3.80 1.62 -13.16
C GLN A 34 -4.76 1.87 -14.30
N GLY A 35 -5.48 0.82 -14.71
CA GLY A 35 -6.51 0.90 -15.74
C GLY A 35 -5.98 0.89 -17.18
N ALA A 36 -6.88 0.84 -18.13
CA ALA A 36 -6.53 0.82 -19.53
C ALA A 36 -6.13 2.21 -20.04
N TYR A 37 -5.05 2.27 -20.78
CA TYR A 37 -4.55 3.47 -21.44
C TYR A 37 -4.82 3.39 -22.95
N GLN A 38 -5.35 4.44 -23.53
CA GLN A 38 -5.54 4.54 -24.96
C GLN A 38 -4.18 4.55 -25.70
N GLY A 39 -3.97 3.60 -26.58
CA GLY A 39 -2.78 3.52 -27.42
C GLY A 39 -3.15 3.11 -28.85
N THR A 40 -2.31 3.43 -29.82
CA THR A 40 -2.53 3.17 -31.23
C THR A 40 -2.49 1.68 -31.60
N THR A 41 -2.02 0.83 -30.72
CA THR A 41 -1.92 -0.62 -30.92
C THR A 41 -2.21 -1.34 -29.61
N ALA A 42 -3.39 -1.90 -29.49
CA ALA A 42 -3.86 -2.71 -28.34
C ALA A 42 -3.65 -2.04 -26.98
N SER A 43 -4.62 -1.27 -26.55
CA SER A 43 -4.66 -0.74 -25.18
C SER A 43 -4.66 -1.89 -24.18
N LYS A 44 -3.64 -1.94 -23.36
CA LYS A 44 -3.52 -2.97 -22.31
C LYS A 44 -3.67 -2.32 -20.95
N SER A 45 -4.35 -3.02 -20.06
CA SER A 45 -4.44 -2.58 -18.69
C SER A 45 -3.07 -2.47 -18.03
N ARG A 46 -2.94 -1.52 -17.12
CA ARG A 46 -1.69 -1.22 -16.43
C ARG A 46 -1.74 -1.65 -14.98
N VAL A 47 -0.60 -2.12 -14.53
CA VAL A 47 -0.31 -2.44 -13.13
C VAL A 47 0.74 -1.47 -12.64
N GLY A 48 0.40 -0.64 -11.67
CA GLY A 48 1.32 0.31 -11.06
C GLY A 48 1.88 -0.25 -9.76
N VAL A 49 3.12 0.09 -9.43
CA VAL A 49 3.78 -0.28 -8.17
C VAL A 49 4.36 0.96 -7.52
N MET A 50 4.19 1.07 -6.21
CA MET A 50 4.81 2.08 -5.35
C MET A 50 5.52 1.37 -4.22
N VAL A 51 6.82 1.62 -4.05
CA VAL A 51 7.64 1.05 -2.98
C VAL A 51 7.99 2.13 -1.97
N PHE A 52 7.62 1.93 -0.72
CA PHE A 52 7.90 2.81 0.41
C PHE A 52 9.09 2.25 1.19
N SER A 53 10.29 2.66 0.81
CA SER A 53 11.53 2.12 1.37
C SER A 53 11.56 2.24 2.90
N GLY A 54 11.89 1.14 3.57
CA GLY A 54 11.97 1.06 5.02
C GLY A 54 10.63 0.80 5.74
N ALA A 55 9.46 0.91 5.06
CA ALA A 55 8.16 0.72 5.69
C ALA A 55 8.03 -0.64 6.36
N GLY A 56 8.43 -1.71 5.67
CA GLY A 56 8.34 -3.05 6.21
C GLY A 56 9.13 -3.26 7.51
N ALA A 57 10.32 -2.70 7.60
CA ALA A 57 11.13 -2.78 8.82
C ALA A 57 10.57 -1.90 9.94
N ALA A 58 10.15 -0.67 9.61
CA ALA A 58 9.67 0.31 10.60
C ALA A 58 8.30 -0.05 11.19
N LEU A 59 7.41 -0.66 10.40
CA LEU A 59 6.01 -0.86 10.76
C LEU A 59 5.65 -2.30 11.17
N ARG A 60 6.58 -3.24 10.97
CA ARG A 60 6.35 -4.63 11.39
C ARG A 60 6.02 -4.71 12.87
N GLY A 61 4.92 -5.37 13.18
CA GLY A 61 4.46 -5.55 14.55
C GLY A 61 3.92 -4.30 15.24
N LYS A 62 3.87 -3.15 14.59
CA LYS A 62 3.35 -1.91 15.19
C LYS A 62 1.83 -1.86 15.22
N VAL A 63 1.30 -1.13 16.20
CA VAL A 63 -0.13 -0.79 16.27
C VAL A 63 -0.35 0.50 15.50
N ILE A 64 -0.80 0.39 14.26
CA ILE A 64 -1.04 1.53 13.39
C ILE A 64 -2.39 2.17 13.73
N THR A 65 -2.40 3.48 13.97
CA THR A 65 -3.58 4.25 14.35
C THR A 65 -4.08 5.16 13.24
N GLN A 66 -3.21 5.57 12.33
CA GLN A 66 -3.57 6.38 11.17
C GLN A 66 -2.59 6.15 10.01
N ILE A 67 -3.11 6.20 8.79
CA ILE A 67 -2.32 6.22 7.56
C ILE A 67 -2.72 7.46 6.78
N THR A 68 -1.75 8.22 6.29
CA THR A 68 -1.99 9.35 5.38
C THR A 68 -1.27 9.09 4.07
N LEU A 69 -2.00 9.23 2.97
CA LEU A 69 -1.48 9.15 1.61
C LEU A 69 -1.59 10.52 0.95
N LYS A 70 -0.46 11.20 0.72
CA LYS A 70 -0.42 12.40 -0.12
C LYS A 70 -0.05 11.96 -1.53
N ILE A 71 -1.03 11.98 -2.42
CA ILE A 71 -0.95 11.44 -3.77
C ILE A 71 -0.88 12.58 -4.77
N THR A 72 0.13 12.58 -5.63
CA THR A 72 0.25 13.49 -6.77
C THR A 72 0.04 12.70 -8.05
N CYS A 73 -0.88 13.14 -8.87
CA CYS A 73 -1.20 12.56 -10.17
C CYS A 73 -0.83 13.53 -11.29
N SER A 74 -0.33 12.99 -12.40
CA SER A 74 -0.17 13.75 -13.63
C SER A 74 -1.43 13.71 -14.48
N ALA A 75 -1.55 14.71 -15.36
CA ALA A 75 -2.58 14.75 -16.39
C ALA A 75 -2.43 13.54 -17.33
N ALA A 76 -3.31 12.55 -17.19
CA ALA A 76 -3.35 11.37 -18.04
C ALA A 76 -4.75 10.75 -18.01
N GLY A 77 -5.35 10.59 -19.17
CA GLY A 77 -6.72 10.07 -19.29
C GLY A 77 -7.80 11.15 -19.22
N SER A 78 -9.06 10.77 -19.20
CA SER A 78 -10.17 11.72 -19.16
C SER A 78 -10.23 12.46 -17.83
N ALA A 79 -10.33 13.77 -17.93
CA ALA A 79 -10.24 14.73 -16.85
C ALA A 79 -11.37 14.66 -15.82
N SER A 80 -11.11 15.19 -14.65
CA SER A 80 -11.97 15.90 -13.69
C SER A 80 -13.03 15.13 -12.90
N THR A 81 -13.39 13.91 -13.19
CA THR A 81 -14.38 13.15 -12.39
C THR A 81 -13.73 12.40 -11.24
N SER A 82 -14.47 12.16 -10.16
CA SER A 82 -14.07 11.25 -9.10
C SER A 82 -13.70 9.88 -9.67
N LYS A 83 -12.56 9.38 -9.28
CA LYS A 83 -12.03 8.08 -9.70
C LYS A 83 -11.75 7.20 -8.50
N LYS A 84 -11.61 5.91 -8.75
CA LYS A 84 -11.21 4.94 -7.73
C LYS A 84 -9.79 4.48 -7.98
N LEU A 85 -8.89 4.69 -7.03
CA LEU A 85 -7.62 3.97 -6.98
C LEU A 85 -7.83 2.65 -6.26
N SER A 86 -7.53 1.57 -6.95
CA SER A 86 -7.68 0.20 -6.41
C SER A 86 -6.34 -0.29 -5.89
N PHE A 87 -6.20 -0.36 -4.58
CA PHE A 87 -5.00 -0.81 -3.91
C PHE A 87 -5.02 -2.33 -3.73
N ARG A 88 -3.87 -2.95 -3.96
CA ARG A 88 -3.66 -4.38 -3.77
C ARG A 88 -2.35 -4.64 -3.03
N ARG A 89 -2.27 -5.81 -2.41
CA ARG A 89 -1.02 -6.34 -1.88
C ARG A 89 -0.03 -6.51 -3.03
N ALA A 90 1.24 -6.30 -2.75
CA ALA A 90 2.31 -6.57 -3.69
C ALA A 90 2.88 -7.96 -3.41
N ASN A 91 2.98 -8.81 -4.43
CA ASN A 91 3.64 -10.11 -4.31
C ASN A 91 5.15 -9.96 -4.09
N TYR A 92 5.72 -8.85 -4.56
CA TYR A 92 7.14 -8.52 -4.36
C TYR A 92 7.26 -7.15 -3.70
N GLN A 93 8.17 -7.02 -2.75
CA GLN A 93 8.32 -5.80 -1.94
C GLN A 93 9.28 -4.78 -2.55
N THR A 94 9.78 -5.05 -3.76
CA THR A 94 10.61 -4.16 -4.57
C THR A 94 10.05 -4.07 -5.99
N LEU A 95 10.45 -3.03 -6.72
CA LEU A 95 10.09 -2.91 -8.13
C LEU A 95 10.89 -3.94 -8.96
N GLN A 96 10.20 -4.97 -9.39
CA GLN A 96 10.79 -6.08 -10.14
C GLN A 96 11.09 -5.69 -11.58
N THR A 97 12.00 -6.45 -12.21
CA THR A 97 12.29 -6.41 -13.65
C THR A 97 12.22 -7.82 -14.19
N GLY A 98 11.76 -7.97 -15.43
CA GLY A 98 11.72 -9.29 -16.09
C GLY A 98 10.54 -10.20 -15.66
N ILE A 99 9.65 -9.73 -14.79
CA ILE A 99 8.41 -10.43 -14.46
C ILE A 99 7.21 -9.72 -15.09
N ALA A 100 6.16 -10.46 -15.41
CA ALA A 100 4.92 -9.87 -15.90
C ALA A 100 4.29 -8.94 -14.86
N GLY A 101 3.66 -7.83 -15.30
CA GLY A 101 2.93 -6.93 -14.42
C GLY A 101 1.88 -7.67 -13.56
N SER A 102 1.20 -8.67 -14.14
CA SER A 102 0.24 -9.53 -13.43
C SER A 102 0.86 -10.30 -12.26
N ALA A 103 2.13 -10.70 -12.35
CA ALA A 103 2.79 -11.45 -11.28
C ALA A 103 3.03 -10.60 -10.01
N GLN A 104 3.05 -9.26 -10.14
CA GLN A 104 3.17 -8.35 -9.00
C GLN A 104 1.85 -8.19 -8.23
N VAL A 105 0.72 -8.55 -8.82
CA VAL A 105 -0.61 -8.30 -8.27
C VAL A 105 -0.99 -9.34 -7.24
N GLY A 106 -1.14 -8.93 -6.00
CA GLY A 106 -1.68 -9.74 -4.90
C GLY A 106 -3.15 -9.46 -4.62
N ALA A 107 -3.61 -9.90 -3.46
CA ALA A 107 -4.99 -9.75 -3.01
C ALA A 107 -5.43 -8.28 -2.93
N VAL A 108 -6.72 -8.05 -3.09
CA VAL A 108 -7.33 -6.72 -2.93
C VAL A 108 -7.14 -6.24 -1.50
N LEU A 109 -6.71 -4.99 -1.34
CA LEU A 109 -6.81 -4.30 -0.06
C LEU A 109 -8.14 -3.54 0.01
N ASP A 110 -8.32 -2.53 -0.82
CA ASP A 110 -9.60 -1.82 -1.06
C ASP A 110 -9.38 -0.68 -2.07
N THR A 111 -10.38 0.19 -2.20
CA THR A 111 -10.36 1.34 -3.10
C THR A 111 -10.41 2.66 -2.34
N LEU A 112 -9.75 3.67 -2.91
CA LEU A 112 -9.81 5.05 -2.47
C LEU A 112 -10.47 5.89 -3.57
N THR A 113 -11.56 6.58 -3.23
CA THR A 113 -12.25 7.47 -4.16
C THR A 113 -11.71 8.90 -4.01
N GLY A 114 -11.44 9.55 -5.13
CA GLY A 114 -10.94 10.91 -5.14
C GLY A 114 -10.73 11.46 -6.55
N LYS A 115 -10.24 12.70 -6.64
CA LYS A 115 -9.81 13.30 -7.89
C LYS A 115 -8.35 12.95 -8.14
N PHE A 116 -8.10 12.04 -9.08
CA PHE A 116 -6.76 11.53 -9.41
C PHE A 116 -6.35 11.93 -10.83
N TYR A 117 -6.33 13.24 -11.09
CA TYR A 117 -5.97 13.81 -12.38
C TYR A 117 -5.35 15.19 -12.16
N ASP A 118 -4.11 15.37 -12.59
CA ASP A 118 -3.34 16.63 -12.54
C ASP A 118 -3.52 17.40 -11.23
N ASN A 119 -3.41 16.70 -10.13
CA ASN A 119 -3.61 17.26 -8.80
C ASN A 119 -2.78 16.55 -7.74
N THR A 120 -2.64 17.23 -6.60
CA THR A 120 -2.13 16.64 -5.37
C THR A 120 -3.23 16.67 -4.31
N ALA A 121 -3.51 15.52 -3.71
CA ALA A 121 -4.51 15.41 -2.65
C ALA A 121 -3.95 14.59 -1.47
N THR A 122 -4.39 14.94 -0.27
CA THR A 122 -4.07 14.21 0.95
C THR A 122 -5.29 13.43 1.43
N HIS A 123 -5.12 12.14 1.61
CA HIS A 123 -6.17 11.22 2.06
C HIS A 123 -5.78 10.63 3.41
N THR A 124 -6.64 10.84 4.41
CA THR A 124 -6.46 10.26 5.74
C THR A 124 -7.30 9.01 5.86
N LEU A 125 -6.69 7.94 6.34
CA LEU A 125 -7.28 6.64 6.59
C LEU A 125 -7.16 6.36 8.09
N ASN A 126 -8.27 6.11 8.76
CA ASN A 126 -8.33 5.75 10.18
C ASN A 126 -9.64 5.00 10.48
N SER A 127 -9.92 4.71 11.74
CA SER A 127 -11.12 3.99 12.17
C SER A 127 -12.45 4.72 11.87
N SER A 128 -12.41 6.00 11.44
CA SER A 128 -13.59 6.81 11.12
C SER A 128 -13.63 7.27 9.66
N THR A 129 -12.51 7.18 8.94
CA THR A 129 -12.38 7.70 7.57
C THR A 129 -11.69 6.67 6.69
N ASN A 130 -12.33 6.28 5.58
CA ASN A 130 -11.86 5.22 4.69
C ASN A 130 -11.55 3.91 5.45
N THR A 131 -12.44 3.54 6.34
CA THR A 131 -12.22 2.48 7.35
C THR A 131 -11.81 1.14 6.73
N ALA A 132 -12.47 0.69 5.67
CA ALA A 132 -12.15 -0.60 5.03
C ALA A 132 -10.72 -0.61 4.47
N LEU A 133 -10.33 0.44 3.74
CA LEU A 133 -8.96 0.58 3.23
C LEU A 133 -7.94 0.74 4.37
N PHE A 134 -8.32 1.48 5.44
CA PHE A 134 -7.48 1.62 6.61
C PHE A 134 -7.17 0.28 7.27
N GLU A 135 -8.18 -0.53 7.57
CA GLU A 135 -7.99 -1.82 8.25
C GLU A 135 -7.16 -2.79 7.40
N ALA A 136 -7.40 -2.82 6.07
CA ALA A 136 -6.63 -3.64 5.15
C ALA A 136 -5.16 -3.20 5.07
N MET A 137 -4.88 -1.90 4.92
CA MET A 137 -3.51 -1.37 4.85
C MET A 137 -2.80 -1.47 6.19
N LYS A 138 -3.48 -1.24 7.30
CA LYS A 138 -2.95 -1.39 8.66
C LYS A 138 -2.42 -2.80 8.90
N ALA A 139 -3.23 -3.81 8.58
CA ALA A 139 -2.80 -5.21 8.68
C ALA A 139 -1.60 -5.48 7.76
N TYR A 140 -1.67 -5.04 6.52
CA TYR A 140 -0.65 -5.27 5.50
C TYR A 140 0.72 -4.68 5.87
N PHE A 141 0.77 -3.43 6.32
CA PHE A 141 2.03 -2.80 6.75
C PHE A 141 2.55 -3.40 8.07
N ALA A 142 1.67 -3.78 8.99
CA ALA A 142 2.06 -4.43 10.23
C ALA A 142 2.63 -5.84 10.04
N GLU A 143 2.37 -6.51 8.93
CA GLU A 143 3.04 -7.75 8.51
C GLU A 143 4.50 -7.49 8.06
N GLY A 144 4.88 -6.26 7.79
CA GLY A 144 6.23 -5.87 7.37
C GLY A 144 6.37 -5.70 5.87
N ASN A 145 5.30 -5.30 5.19
CA ASN A 145 5.31 -5.02 3.76
C ASN A 145 5.69 -3.56 3.46
N SER A 146 6.27 -3.31 2.28
CA SER A 146 6.77 -2.00 1.86
C SER A 146 6.19 -1.51 0.54
N ALA A 147 5.56 -2.38 -0.25
CA ALA A 147 5.08 -2.04 -1.57
C ALA A 147 3.55 -2.10 -1.66
N LEU A 148 2.96 -1.19 -2.42
CA LEU A 148 1.53 -1.21 -2.81
C LEU A 148 1.41 -1.33 -4.32
N VAL A 149 0.42 -2.10 -4.77
CA VAL A 149 0.06 -2.22 -6.19
C VAL A 149 -1.21 -1.45 -6.46
N LEU A 150 -1.22 -0.72 -7.58
CA LEU A 150 -2.41 -0.11 -8.17
C LEU A 150 -2.89 -0.97 -9.34
N TYR A 151 -4.05 -1.60 -9.18
CA TYR A 151 -4.63 -2.43 -10.23
C TYR A 151 -6.13 -2.60 -10.03
N ASN A 152 -6.92 -2.18 -11.02
CA ASN A 152 -8.39 -2.15 -10.95
C ASN A 152 -9.08 -3.43 -11.46
N GLY A 153 -8.33 -4.49 -11.76
CA GLY A 153 -8.88 -5.76 -12.22
C GLY A 153 -9.01 -5.90 -13.75
N GLU A 154 -8.73 -4.85 -14.52
CA GLU A 154 -8.78 -4.93 -15.98
C GLU A 154 -7.59 -5.71 -16.54
N THR A 155 -7.84 -6.71 -17.38
CA THR A 155 -6.79 -7.52 -18.02
C THR A 155 -6.51 -7.08 -19.46
N SER A 156 -7.48 -6.42 -20.09
CA SER A 156 -7.38 -5.88 -21.46
C SER A 156 -7.88 -4.44 -21.45
N GLY A 157 -7.51 -3.68 -22.46
CA GLY A 157 -7.96 -2.31 -22.67
C GLY A 157 -8.96 -2.19 -23.81
N SER A 158 -9.71 -1.08 -23.79
CA SER A 158 -10.52 -0.60 -24.92
C SER A 158 -9.76 0.45 -25.72
N SER A 159 -10.31 0.92 -26.82
CA SER A 159 -9.79 2.03 -27.63
C SER A 159 -9.78 3.38 -26.91
N SER A 160 -10.39 3.47 -25.72
CA SER A 160 -10.44 4.65 -24.88
C SER A 160 -9.80 4.40 -23.50
N TYR A 161 -9.44 5.48 -22.80
CA TYR A 161 -9.02 5.34 -21.39
C TYR A 161 -10.14 4.76 -20.54
N SER A 162 -9.82 3.82 -19.66
CA SER A 162 -10.80 3.37 -18.69
C SER A 162 -11.20 4.52 -17.74
N SER A 163 -12.42 4.48 -17.25
CA SER A 163 -12.96 5.51 -16.34
C SER A 163 -12.09 5.70 -15.08
N ASN A 164 -11.38 4.65 -14.66
CA ASN A 164 -10.50 4.66 -13.50
C ASN A 164 -9.01 4.70 -13.87
N TYR A 165 -8.64 5.07 -15.10
CA TYR A 165 -7.24 5.27 -15.45
C TYR A 165 -6.66 6.42 -14.61
N ALA A 166 -5.56 6.15 -13.93
CA ALA A 166 -4.84 7.14 -13.15
C ALA A 166 -3.33 6.90 -13.26
N ARG A 167 -2.56 7.99 -13.17
CA ARG A 167 -1.10 7.97 -13.15
C ARG A 167 -0.61 8.71 -11.90
N VAL A 168 -0.18 7.95 -10.90
CA VAL A 168 0.42 8.49 -9.68
C VAL A 168 1.91 8.71 -9.91
N THR A 169 2.36 9.96 -9.86
CA THR A 169 3.77 10.33 -10.03
C THR A 169 4.53 10.40 -8.71
N THR A 170 3.82 10.69 -7.63
CA THR A 170 4.40 10.73 -6.27
C THR A 170 3.33 10.28 -5.28
N CYS A 171 3.74 9.47 -4.32
CA CYS A 171 2.93 9.14 -3.17
C CYS A 171 3.79 9.23 -1.91
N VAL A 172 3.40 10.11 -0.97
CA VAL A 172 3.99 10.16 0.36
C VAL A 172 3.10 9.38 1.31
N LEU A 173 3.64 8.31 1.87
CA LEU A 173 3.03 7.53 2.93
C LEU A 173 3.50 8.09 4.28
N THR A 174 2.56 8.46 5.13
CA THR A 174 2.81 8.80 6.54
C THR A 174 1.95 7.89 7.42
N VAL A 175 2.60 7.19 8.34
CA VAL A 175 1.93 6.23 9.24
C VAL A 175 2.17 6.65 10.68
N THR A 176 1.10 6.88 11.43
CA THR A 176 1.14 7.09 12.88
C THR A 176 0.90 5.75 13.57
N TYR A 177 1.76 5.43 14.52
CA TYR A 177 1.72 4.14 15.19
C TYR A 177 2.19 4.21 16.65
N MET A 178 1.95 3.14 17.37
CA MET A 178 2.49 2.85 18.70
C MET A 178 3.20 1.52 18.68
N ASP A 179 4.14 1.33 19.56
CA ASP A 179 4.67 0.00 19.83
C ASP A 179 3.57 -0.85 20.46
N ALA A 180 3.49 -2.11 20.04
CA ALA A 180 2.65 -3.07 20.73
C ALA A 180 3.28 -3.34 22.11
N THR A 181 2.57 -3.02 23.17
CA THR A 181 3.09 -3.15 24.53
C THR A 181 2.21 -4.06 25.35
N VAL A 182 2.84 -5.00 26.05
CA VAL A 182 2.18 -5.82 27.08
C VAL A 182 2.64 -5.32 28.43
N TRP A 183 1.69 -5.23 29.33
CA TRP A 183 1.93 -4.87 30.71
C TRP A 183 1.71 -6.09 31.58
N TYR A 184 2.59 -6.31 32.54
CA TYR A 184 2.40 -7.33 33.59
C TYR A 184 2.46 -6.67 34.96
N ARG A 185 1.83 -7.28 35.92
CA ARG A 185 1.80 -6.77 37.29
C ARG A 185 2.82 -7.50 38.14
N ASP A 186 3.75 -6.74 38.71
CA ASP A 186 4.77 -7.25 39.60
C ASP A 186 4.75 -6.42 40.92
N GLY A 187 4.56 -7.08 42.04
CA GLY A 187 4.53 -6.41 43.36
C GLY A 187 3.53 -5.26 43.46
N GLY A 188 2.37 -5.35 42.79
CA GLY A 188 1.37 -4.28 42.77
C GLY A 188 1.59 -3.18 41.73
N THR A 189 2.72 -3.15 41.07
CA THR A 189 3.08 -2.15 40.04
C THR A 189 2.97 -2.74 38.65
N TRP A 190 2.39 -1.98 37.72
CA TRP A 190 2.34 -2.34 36.30
C TRP A 190 3.69 -2.06 35.62
N LYS A 191 4.27 -3.08 35.00
CA LYS A 191 5.53 -2.98 34.25
C LYS A 191 5.27 -3.33 32.78
N GLN A 192 5.83 -2.52 31.88
CA GLN A 192 5.78 -2.78 30.46
C GLN A 192 6.78 -3.89 30.11
N CYS A 193 6.40 -4.82 29.22
CA CYS A 193 7.30 -5.83 28.70
C CYS A 193 7.19 -6.00 27.19
N THR A 194 8.27 -6.48 26.60
CA THR A 194 8.31 -6.93 25.20
C THR A 194 8.13 -8.44 25.19
N VAL A 195 7.23 -8.93 24.38
CA VAL A 195 6.99 -10.39 24.28
C VAL A 195 7.90 -10.98 23.19
N TRP A 196 8.60 -12.03 23.56
CA TRP A 196 9.50 -12.76 22.67
C TRP A 196 9.04 -14.22 22.59
N TYR A 197 9.14 -14.78 21.39
CA TYR A 197 8.88 -16.18 21.13
C TYR A 197 10.13 -16.84 20.56
N ARG A 198 10.43 -18.07 20.99
CA ARG A 198 11.58 -18.83 20.51
C ARG A 198 11.18 -19.68 19.30
N ASN A 199 11.77 -19.38 18.16
CA ASN A 199 11.55 -20.11 16.92
C ASN A 199 12.87 -20.65 16.38
N GLY A 200 13.00 -21.98 16.28
CA GLY A 200 14.18 -22.63 15.72
C GLY A 200 15.52 -22.24 16.37
N GLY A 201 15.52 -21.95 17.69
CA GLY A 201 16.73 -21.53 18.42
C GLY A 201 16.96 -20.03 18.49
N ALA A 202 16.27 -19.22 17.67
CA ALA A 202 16.31 -17.75 17.71
C ALA A 202 15.12 -17.17 18.50
N TRP A 203 15.38 -16.09 19.23
CA TRP A 203 14.32 -15.30 19.86
C TRP A 203 13.74 -14.29 18.87
N VAL A 204 12.43 -14.35 18.65
CA VAL A 204 11.70 -13.44 17.74
C VAL A 204 10.71 -12.63 18.56
N GLN A 205 10.77 -11.31 18.42
CA GLN A 205 9.78 -10.43 19.03
C GLN A 205 8.41 -10.65 18.38
N VAL A 206 7.37 -10.83 19.18
CA VAL A 206 6.01 -11.09 18.70
C VAL A 206 5.03 -10.08 19.26
N VAL A 207 3.94 -9.90 18.52
CA VAL A 207 2.80 -9.13 18.99
C VAL A 207 1.82 -10.10 19.61
N PRO A 208 1.47 -9.91 20.89
CA PRO A 208 0.49 -10.75 21.54
C PRO A 208 -0.93 -10.47 21.06
N TYR A 209 -1.75 -11.51 21.07
CA TYR A 209 -3.19 -11.44 20.83
C TYR A 209 -3.90 -12.04 22.03
N TYR A 210 -5.06 -11.52 22.39
CA TYR A 210 -5.97 -12.16 23.33
C TYR A 210 -7.30 -12.50 22.64
N ARG A 211 -8.00 -13.49 23.16
CA ARG A 211 -9.29 -13.91 22.63
C ARG A 211 -10.41 -13.29 23.43
N ASN A 212 -11.27 -12.52 22.77
CA ASN A 212 -12.46 -11.94 23.38
C ASN A 212 -13.69 -12.32 22.57
N GLY A 213 -14.66 -12.98 23.20
CA GLY A 213 -15.93 -13.37 22.55
C GLY A 213 -15.75 -14.18 21.27
N GLY A 214 -14.72 -15.02 21.14
CA GLY A 214 -14.43 -15.81 19.94
C GLY A 214 -13.54 -15.12 18.91
N THR A 215 -13.25 -13.84 19.05
CA THR A 215 -12.40 -13.04 18.13
C THR A 215 -11.02 -12.84 18.73
N TRP A 216 -9.96 -13.00 17.92
CA TRP A 216 -8.61 -12.66 18.29
C TRP A 216 -8.38 -11.16 18.16
N ILE A 217 -8.06 -10.52 19.27
CA ILE A 217 -7.76 -9.08 19.34
C ILE A 217 -6.27 -8.91 19.62
N ARG A 218 -5.63 -8.10 18.83
CA ARG A 218 -4.23 -7.72 19.00
C ARG A 218 -4.08 -6.77 20.19
N VAL A 219 -3.11 -7.05 21.06
CA VAL A 219 -2.76 -6.19 22.20
C VAL A 219 -1.86 -5.05 21.76
#